data_9f76c3da954f29465ba4d25e744f778d
#
_entry.id   9f76c3da954f29465ba4d25e744f778d
#
_cell.length_a   1.000
_cell.length_b   1.000
_cell.length_c   1.000
_cell.angle_alpha   90.00
_cell.angle_beta   90.00
_cell.angle_gamma   90.00
#
_symmetry.space_group_name_H-M   'P 1'
#
loop_
_entity.id
_entity.type
_entity.pdbx_description
1 polymer ?
#
loop_
_entity_poly.entity_id
_entity_poly.type
_entity_poly.pdbx_seq_one_letter_code
_entity_poly.pdbx_strand_id
1 'polypeptide(L)'
;MNRNQYIRLAKKAADLQIKELKKIKKIFNKNFIQAVDLILNCKGKVIFAGIGKSGLIARKISATFSSVGIPSFFCDPAQALHGDMGQIEKKDILIVFSYSGNTQELI
;
A
#
# COMPACT_ATOMS: atom_id res chain seq x y z
N MET A 1 -0.28 -13.25 -34.48
CA MET A 1 0.89 -13.42 -33.59
C MET A 1 1.13 -14.90 -33.35
N ASN A 2 2.35 -15.39 -33.55
CA ASN A 2 2.65 -16.80 -33.35
C ASN A 2 3.07 -17.08 -31.89
N ARG A 3 3.22 -18.37 -31.55
CA ARG A 3 3.52 -18.78 -30.18
C ARG A 3 4.87 -18.26 -29.67
N ASN A 4 5.87 -18.17 -30.55
CA ASN A 4 7.18 -17.63 -30.17
C ASN A 4 7.11 -16.15 -29.83
N GLN A 5 6.20 -15.42 -30.47
CA GLN A 5 5.98 -14.01 -30.15
C GLN A 5 5.34 -13.85 -28.78
N TYR A 6 4.48 -14.77 -28.37
CA TYR A 6 3.89 -14.75 -27.00
C TYR A 6 4.99 -14.86 -25.95
N ILE A 7 5.91 -15.79 -26.14
CA ILE A 7 7.03 -16.00 -25.19
C ILE A 7 7.92 -14.76 -25.15
N ARG A 8 8.22 -14.19 -26.33
CA ARG A 8 9.05 -12.99 -26.43
C ARG A 8 8.42 -11.80 -25.70
N LEU A 9 7.13 -11.62 -25.86
CA LEU A 9 6.41 -10.54 -25.18
C LEU A 9 6.38 -10.74 -23.68
N ALA A 10 6.20 -11.98 -23.21
CA ALA A 10 6.21 -12.28 -21.78
C ALA A 10 7.57 -11.97 -21.17
N LYS A 11 8.65 -12.37 -21.83
CA LYS A 11 10.01 -12.06 -21.35
C LYS A 11 10.28 -10.57 -21.33
N LYS A 12 9.81 -9.85 -22.35
CA LYS A 12 9.97 -8.40 -22.41
C LYS A 12 9.23 -7.72 -21.26
N ALA A 13 8.03 -8.18 -20.97
CA ALA A 13 7.26 -7.65 -19.83
C ALA A 13 7.99 -7.89 -18.50
N ALA A 14 8.56 -9.08 -18.30
CA ALA A 14 9.33 -9.40 -17.13
C ALA A 14 10.57 -8.48 -17.00
N ASP A 15 11.28 -8.26 -18.10
CA ASP A 15 12.46 -7.38 -18.11
C ASP A 15 12.10 -5.96 -17.73
N LEU A 16 10.96 -5.45 -18.20
CA LEU A 16 10.47 -4.12 -17.84
C LEU A 16 10.18 -4.03 -16.35
N GLN A 17 9.58 -5.08 -15.77
CA GLN A 17 9.29 -5.13 -14.34
C GLN A 17 10.58 -5.13 -13.53
N ILE A 18 11.58 -5.90 -13.94
CA ILE A 18 12.88 -5.95 -13.27
C ILE A 18 13.54 -4.56 -13.29
N LYS A 19 13.49 -3.88 -14.43
CA LYS A 19 14.04 -2.53 -14.58
C LYS A 19 13.37 -1.55 -13.61
N GLU A 20 12.04 -1.61 -13.50
CA GLU A 20 11.31 -0.73 -12.59
C GLU A 20 11.63 -1.05 -11.12
N LEU A 21 11.76 -2.34 -10.77
CA LEU A 21 12.13 -2.74 -9.42
C LEU A 21 13.51 -2.21 -9.01
N LYS A 22 14.46 -2.17 -9.94
CA LYS A 22 15.78 -1.61 -9.66
C LYS A 22 15.71 -0.12 -9.33
N LYS A 23 14.78 0.61 -9.93
CA LYS A 23 14.58 2.04 -9.64
C LYS A 23 14.04 2.27 -8.23
N ILE A 24 13.31 1.33 -7.68
CA ILE A 24 12.72 1.45 -6.35
C ILE A 24 13.78 1.61 -5.27
N LYS A 25 14.98 1.07 -5.47
CA LYS A 25 16.05 1.21 -4.48
C LYS A 25 16.36 2.66 -4.12
N LYS A 26 16.11 3.59 -5.04
CA LYS A 26 16.40 5.02 -4.84
C LYS A 26 15.42 5.70 -3.88
N ILE A 27 14.26 5.11 -3.65
CA ILE A 27 13.26 5.73 -2.77
C ILE A 27 13.47 5.38 -1.30
N PHE A 28 14.34 4.42 -0.99
CA PHE A 28 14.64 4.04 0.39
C PHE A 28 15.61 5.06 1.00
N ASN A 29 15.03 6.08 1.61
CA ASN A 29 15.74 7.22 2.16
C ASN A 29 15.31 7.47 3.61
N LYS A 30 15.56 8.68 4.12
CA LYS A 30 15.20 9.04 5.50
C LYS A 30 13.70 8.91 5.77
N ASN A 31 12.87 9.21 4.77
CA ASN A 31 11.42 9.11 4.94
C ASN A 31 10.99 7.66 5.15
N PHE A 32 11.65 6.72 4.44
CA PHE A 32 11.40 5.31 4.63
C PHE A 32 11.77 4.88 6.06
N ILE A 33 12.92 5.33 6.56
CA ILE A 33 13.35 5.03 7.93
C ILE A 33 12.33 5.56 8.94
N GLN A 34 11.85 6.77 8.76
CA GLN A 34 10.85 7.36 9.63
C GLN A 34 9.55 6.55 9.63
N ALA A 35 9.12 6.10 8.45
CA ALA A 35 7.92 5.28 8.34
C ALA A 35 8.06 3.96 9.09
N VAL A 36 9.21 3.29 8.94
CA VAL A 36 9.48 2.04 9.64
C VAL A 36 9.49 2.26 11.15
N ASP A 37 10.15 3.33 11.61
CA ASP A 37 10.20 3.65 13.04
C ASP A 37 8.81 3.91 13.61
N LEU A 38 7.96 4.64 12.87
CA LEU A 38 6.58 4.89 13.31
C LEU A 38 5.81 3.58 13.45
N ILE A 39 5.96 2.67 12.51
CA ILE A 39 5.26 1.38 12.55
C ILE A 39 5.77 0.53 13.70
N LEU A 40 7.09 0.44 13.88
CA LEU A 40 7.69 -0.38 14.96
C LEU A 40 7.34 0.13 16.34
N ASN A 41 7.15 1.43 16.50
CA ASN A 41 6.82 2.06 17.79
C ASN A 41 5.32 2.33 17.96
N CYS A 42 4.49 1.86 17.04
CA CYS A 42 3.06 2.06 17.10
C CYS A 42 2.46 1.26 18.26
N LYS A 43 1.74 1.95 19.13
CA LYS A 43 1.06 1.33 20.27
C LYS A 43 -0.40 1.00 20.00
N GLY A 44 -0.90 1.41 18.84
CA GLY A 44 -2.25 1.11 18.39
C GLY A 44 -2.25 0.17 17.19
N LYS A 45 -3.17 0.43 16.28
CA LYS A 45 -3.32 -0.35 15.04
C LYS A 45 -2.68 0.39 13.87
N VAL A 46 -2.24 -0.37 12.89
CA VAL A 46 -1.81 0.19 11.59
C VAL A 46 -2.97 0.03 10.63
N ILE A 47 -3.50 1.14 10.16
CA ILE A 47 -4.70 1.17 9.33
C ILE A 47 -4.28 1.50 7.91
N PHE A 48 -4.71 0.68 6.97
CA PHE A 48 -4.41 0.88 5.55
C PHE A 48 -5.65 1.29 4.79
N ALA A 49 -5.52 2.29 3.93
CA ALA A 49 -6.63 2.81 3.14
C ALA A 49 -6.18 3.01 1.69
N GLY A 50 -7.11 2.90 0.77
CA GLY A 50 -6.88 3.14 -0.64
C GLY A 50 -8.15 2.91 -1.42
N ILE A 51 -8.20 3.44 -2.65
CA ILE A 51 -9.36 3.33 -3.53
C ILE A 51 -8.97 2.57 -4.79
N GLY A 52 -9.88 1.75 -5.31
CA GLY A 52 -9.64 0.99 -6.52
C GLY A 52 -8.51 0.00 -6.36
N LYS A 53 -7.56 0.00 -7.30
CA LYS A 53 -6.41 -0.92 -7.26
C LYS A 53 -5.51 -0.65 -6.05
N SER A 54 -5.36 0.61 -5.66
CA SER A 54 -4.62 0.96 -4.45
C SER A 54 -5.30 0.38 -3.20
N GLY A 55 -6.63 0.32 -3.18
CA GLY A 55 -7.37 -0.31 -2.10
C GLY A 55 -7.13 -1.80 -2.01
N LEU A 56 -7.00 -2.49 -3.14
CA LEU A 56 -6.69 -3.92 -3.16
C LEU A 56 -5.30 -4.19 -2.58
N ILE A 57 -4.32 -3.35 -2.90
CA ILE A 57 -2.98 -3.46 -2.35
C ILE A 57 -3.00 -3.19 -0.84
N ALA A 58 -3.74 -2.18 -0.41
CA ALA A 58 -3.88 -1.83 1.00
C ALA A 58 -4.47 -3.00 1.80
N ARG A 59 -5.50 -3.66 1.25
CA ARG A 59 -6.11 -4.84 1.89
C ARG A 59 -5.11 -5.98 2.05
N LYS A 60 -4.33 -6.25 1.00
CA LYS A 60 -3.34 -7.33 1.04
C LYS A 60 -2.26 -7.05 2.09
N ILE A 61 -1.75 -5.84 2.13
CA ILE A 61 -0.70 -5.47 3.08
C ILE A 61 -1.23 -5.53 4.51
N SER A 62 -2.46 -5.06 4.73
CA SER A 62 -3.11 -5.14 6.04
C SER A 62 -3.22 -6.59 6.52
N ALA A 63 -3.65 -7.49 5.63
CA ALA A 63 -3.74 -8.92 5.96
C ALA A 63 -2.36 -9.50 6.29
N THR A 64 -1.32 -9.11 5.56
CA THR A 64 0.04 -9.54 5.82
C THR A 64 0.53 -9.06 7.18
N PHE A 65 0.29 -7.80 7.52
CA PHE A 65 0.66 -7.26 8.83
C PHE A 65 -0.02 -8.03 9.97
N SER A 66 -1.33 -8.27 9.83
CA SER A 66 -2.07 -9.04 10.83
C SER A 66 -1.52 -10.46 10.97
N SER A 67 -1.12 -11.09 9.87
CA SER A 67 -0.60 -12.45 9.89
C SER A 67 0.74 -12.57 10.63
N VAL A 68 1.51 -11.49 10.72
CA VAL A 68 2.79 -11.49 11.46
C VAL A 68 2.66 -10.83 12.84
N GLY A 69 1.44 -10.64 13.31
CA GLY A 69 1.20 -10.19 14.67
C GLY A 69 1.14 -8.68 14.87
N ILE A 70 1.09 -7.90 13.80
CA ILE A 70 0.92 -6.45 13.89
C ILE A 70 -0.58 -6.14 13.70
N PRO A 71 -1.28 -5.63 14.72
CA PRO A 71 -2.70 -5.31 14.57
C PRO A 71 -2.93 -4.33 13.44
N SER A 72 -3.73 -4.72 12.47
CA SER A 72 -3.95 -3.95 11.26
C SER A 72 -5.32 -4.26 10.67
N PHE A 73 -5.93 -3.25 10.03
CA PHE A 73 -7.14 -3.45 9.27
C PHE A 73 -7.19 -2.48 8.09
N PHE A 74 -8.06 -2.80 7.13
CA PHE A 74 -8.30 -1.95 5.97
C PHE A 74 -9.50 -1.03 6.25
N CYS A 75 -9.36 0.24 5.87
CA CYS A 75 -10.42 1.23 5.92
C CYS A 75 -10.69 1.75 4.51
N ASP A 76 -11.94 1.63 4.05
CA ASP A 76 -12.35 2.22 2.78
C ASP A 76 -12.54 3.73 2.99
N PRO A 77 -11.81 4.60 2.25
CA PRO A 77 -11.95 6.04 2.42
C PRO A 77 -13.38 6.55 2.22
N ALA A 78 -14.14 5.93 1.30
CA ALA A 78 -15.53 6.32 1.10
C ALA A 78 -16.39 6.00 2.32
N GLN A 79 -16.18 4.86 2.95
CA GLN A 79 -16.90 4.48 4.17
C GLN A 79 -16.43 5.26 5.38
N ALA A 80 -15.17 5.70 5.39
CA ALA A 80 -14.65 6.54 6.45
C ALA A 80 -15.47 7.82 6.57
N LEU A 81 -15.91 8.39 5.46
CA LEU A 81 -16.79 9.56 5.44
C LEU A 81 -18.17 9.28 6.01
N HIS A 82 -18.54 8.00 6.12
CA HIS A 82 -19.84 7.55 6.66
C HIS A 82 -19.76 7.05 8.11
N GLY A 83 -18.63 7.29 8.80
CA GLY A 83 -18.53 7.01 10.22
C GLY A 83 -17.42 6.07 10.64
N ASP A 84 -16.77 5.36 9.72
CA ASP A 84 -15.70 4.42 10.07
C ASP A 84 -14.49 5.11 10.71
N MET A 85 -14.33 6.41 10.51
CA MET A 85 -13.26 7.18 11.12
C MET A 85 -13.32 7.16 12.64
N GLY A 86 -14.48 6.90 13.23
CA GLY A 86 -14.62 6.78 14.67
C GLY A 86 -13.84 5.61 15.26
N GLN A 87 -13.42 4.66 14.44
CA GLN A 87 -12.61 3.52 14.86
C GLN A 87 -11.12 3.83 14.93
N ILE A 88 -10.70 5.00 14.43
CA ILE A 88 -9.30 5.40 14.40
C ILE A 88 -8.99 6.22 15.65
N GLU A 89 -8.00 5.78 16.43
CA GLU A 89 -7.58 6.44 17.66
C GLU A 89 -6.28 7.20 17.43
N LYS A 90 -5.94 8.11 18.35
CA LYS A 90 -4.72 8.90 18.23
C LYS A 90 -3.44 8.07 18.23
N LYS A 91 -3.45 6.90 18.85
CA LYS A 91 -2.30 5.99 18.92
C LYS A 91 -2.14 5.17 17.65
N ASP A 92 -3.10 5.24 16.74
CA ASP A 92 -3.08 4.48 15.48
C ASP A 92 -2.26 5.20 14.43
N ILE A 93 -1.81 4.43 13.42
CA ILE A 93 -1.14 4.97 12.24
C ILE A 93 -2.04 4.70 11.04
N LEU A 94 -2.25 5.73 10.22
CA LEU A 94 -2.99 5.61 8.98
C LEU A 94 -2.04 5.68 7.81
N ILE A 95 -2.04 4.65 6.96
CA ILE A 95 -1.25 4.59 5.73
C ILE A 95 -2.21 4.60 4.56
N VAL A 96 -2.08 5.60 3.69
CA VAL A 96 -2.96 5.78 2.55
C VAL A 96 -2.19 5.53 1.27
N PHE A 97 -2.70 4.62 0.45
CA PHE A 97 -2.15 4.37 -0.88
C PHE A 97 -2.93 5.13 -1.92
N SER A 98 -2.24 5.96 -2.70
CA SER A 98 -2.87 6.74 -3.76
C SER A 98 -1.94 6.79 -4.96
N TYR A 99 -2.48 6.47 -6.14
CA TYR A 99 -1.72 6.56 -7.38
C TYR A 99 -1.45 8.01 -7.76
N SER A 100 -2.48 8.85 -7.69
CA SER A 100 -2.38 10.25 -8.11
C SER A 100 -2.16 11.22 -6.94
N GLY A 101 -2.48 10.80 -5.71
CA GLY A 101 -2.50 11.68 -4.55
C GLY A 101 -3.64 12.69 -4.58
N ASN A 102 -4.55 12.55 -5.51
CA ASN A 102 -5.53 13.59 -5.86
C ASN A 102 -6.97 13.11 -5.83
N THR A 103 -7.20 11.90 -5.33
CA THR A 103 -8.55 11.35 -5.22
C THR A 103 -9.29 12.07 -4.11
N GLN A 104 -10.49 12.59 -4.40
CA GLN A 104 -11.22 13.44 -3.47
C GLN A 104 -11.54 12.75 -2.15
N GLU A 105 -11.79 11.45 -2.18
CA GLU A 105 -12.08 10.67 -0.96
C GLU A 105 -10.87 10.53 -0.04
N LEU A 106 -9.67 10.84 -0.54
CA LEU A 106 -8.43 10.79 0.26
C LEU A 106 -8.03 12.16 0.81
N ILE A 107 -8.68 13.20 0.33
CA ILE A 107 -8.45 14.57 0.78
C ILE A 107 -9.37 14.88 1.96
#